data_1b69eafaa94d4e96762885c24ded3f11
#
_entry.id   1b69eafaa94d4e96762885c24ded3f11
#
_cell.length_a   1.000
_cell.length_b   1.000
_cell.length_c   1.000
_cell.angle_alpha   90.00
_cell.angle_beta   90.00
_cell.angle_gamma   90.00
#
_symmetry.space_group_name_H-M   'P 1'
#
loop_
_entity.id
_entity.type
_entity.pdbx_description
1 polymer ?
#
loop_
_entity_poly.entity_id
_entity_poly.type
_entity_poly.pdbx_seq_one_letter_code
_entity_poly.pdbx_strand_id
1 'polypeptide(L)'
;VREKWDIVSGWKQHRQDNALTKNLPSKLYNATARRITGIKLHDMNCGLKAYRNEVIKDIEVYGEMHRYIPYLAKNAGYTRITEKPTRHAKRKFGKSKFGMNRFVNGFLDLLSLWFLSTFGKKPMHFFGYSGILTFLIGFIMTIWIIVDKLVAQSHHLPFRPVTEQPLFFL
;
A
#
# COMPACT_ATOMS: atom_id res chain seq x y z
N VAL A 1 -26.57 1.72 10.93
CA VAL A 1 -25.92 0.62 11.64
C VAL A 1 -26.91 -0.26 12.40
N ARG A 2 -28.15 0.22 12.68
CA ARG A 2 -29.11 -0.58 13.44
C ARG A 2 -29.34 -1.94 12.77
N GLU A 3 -28.97 -3.03 13.46
CA GLU A 3 -29.26 -4.46 13.26
C GLU A 3 -28.75 -5.18 11.98
N LYS A 4 -28.48 -4.49 10.86
CA LYS A 4 -28.11 -5.17 9.62
C LYS A 4 -26.62 -5.02 9.23
N TRP A 5 -25.95 -3.94 9.61
CA TRP A 5 -24.63 -3.58 9.11
C TRP A 5 -23.62 -3.40 10.24
N ASP A 6 -22.42 -3.93 10.06
CA ASP A 6 -21.34 -3.80 11.01
C ASP A 6 -20.65 -2.44 10.81
N ILE A 7 -20.49 -2.03 9.55
CA ILE A 7 -19.92 -0.72 9.17
C ILE A 7 -20.77 -0.08 8.08
N VAL A 8 -21.01 1.21 8.23
CA VAL A 8 -21.61 2.07 7.20
C VAL A 8 -20.65 3.21 6.90
N SER A 9 -20.07 3.23 5.70
CA SER A 9 -19.17 4.30 5.24
C SER A 9 -19.96 5.37 4.49
N GLY A 10 -19.54 6.64 4.61
CA GLY A 10 -20.05 7.68 3.75
C GLY A 10 -19.48 7.58 2.34
N TRP A 11 -20.29 7.85 1.33
CA TRP A 11 -19.87 7.96 -0.06
C TRP A 11 -20.15 9.35 -0.60
N LYS A 12 -19.08 10.09 -0.96
CA LYS A 12 -19.17 11.42 -1.57
C LYS A 12 -19.46 11.26 -3.05
N GLN A 13 -20.73 11.05 -3.41
CA GLN A 13 -21.17 10.80 -4.78
C GLN A 13 -20.89 11.98 -5.70
N HIS A 14 -21.20 13.21 -5.24
CA HIS A 14 -20.95 14.45 -5.98
C HIS A 14 -19.85 15.26 -5.32
N ARG A 15 -18.60 15.04 -5.75
CA ARG A 15 -17.46 15.85 -5.31
C ARG A 15 -17.41 17.14 -6.10
N GLN A 16 -17.51 18.27 -5.42
CA GLN A 16 -17.35 19.61 -6.00
C GLN A 16 -15.87 20.05 -6.09
N ASP A 17 -14.96 19.11 -6.13
CA ASP A 17 -13.51 19.32 -6.26
C ASP A 17 -13.09 19.25 -7.74
N ASN A 18 -11.92 19.86 -8.09
CA ASN A 18 -11.36 19.81 -9.45
C ASN A 18 -11.20 18.37 -9.94
N ALA A 19 -11.76 18.10 -11.12
CA ALA A 19 -11.88 16.74 -11.68
C ALA A 19 -10.51 16.06 -11.92
N LEU A 20 -9.54 16.78 -12.48
CA LEU A 20 -8.26 16.23 -12.89
C LEU A 20 -7.28 16.03 -11.72
N THR A 21 -7.20 17.00 -10.81
CA THR A 21 -6.17 16.98 -9.75
C THR A 21 -6.56 16.16 -8.52
N LYS A 22 -7.85 15.98 -8.26
CA LYS A 22 -8.33 15.30 -7.06
C LYS A 22 -9.20 14.08 -7.33
N ASN A 23 -10.08 14.12 -8.34
CA ASN A 23 -11.04 13.05 -8.55
C ASN A 23 -10.41 11.84 -9.24
N LEU A 24 -9.53 12.04 -10.24
CA LEU A 24 -8.88 10.94 -10.95
C LEU A 24 -7.95 10.10 -10.03
N PRO A 25 -7.02 10.71 -9.27
CA PRO A 25 -6.20 9.96 -8.32
C PRO A 25 -7.02 9.25 -7.25
N SER A 26 -8.10 9.89 -6.77
CA SER A 26 -8.98 9.26 -5.78
C SER A 26 -9.75 8.07 -6.35
N LYS A 27 -10.20 8.12 -7.61
CA LYS A 27 -10.85 6.99 -8.29
C LYS A 27 -9.88 5.83 -8.47
N LEU A 28 -8.66 6.12 -8.91
CA LEU A 28 -7.61 5.09 -9.08
C LEU A 28 -7.27 4.44 -7.73
N TYR A 29 -7.03 5.24 -6.70
CA TYR A 29 -6.81 4.75 -5.34
C TYR A 29 -7.92 3.82 -4.89
N ASN A 30 -9.17 4.25 -4.98
CA ASN A 30 -10.31 3.46 -4.52
C ASN A 30 -10.52 2.19 -5.36
N ALA A 31 -10.24 2.22 -6.67
CA ALA A 31 -10.31 1.05 -7.53
C ALA A 31 -9.26 0.01 -7.12
N THR A 32 -8.02 0.43 -6.91
CA THR A 32 -6.92 -0.43 -6.46
C THR A 32 -7.18 -0.97 -5.05
N ALA A 33 -7.61 -0.13 -4.12
CA ALA A 33 -7.95 -0.53 -2.77
C ALA A 33 -9.09 -1.57 -2.75
N ARG A 34 -10.14 -1.40 -3.57
CA ARG A 34 -11.20 -2.41 -3.72
C ARG A 34 -10.67 -3.75 -4.22
N ARG A 35 -9.75 -3.71 -5.20
CA ARG A 35 -9.17 -4.94 -5.77
C ARG A 35 -8.31 -5.67 -4.74
N ILE A 36 -7.53 -4.94 -3.96
CA ILE A 36 -6.66 -5.50 -2.93
C ILE A 36 -7.46 -6.06 -1.76
N THR A 37 -8.43 -5.29 -1.23
CA THR A 37 -9.18 -5.67 -0.01
C THR A 37 -10.39 -6.56 -0.29
N GLY A 38 -10.88 -6.58 -1.53
CA GLY A 38 -12.14 -7.23 -1.89
C GLY A 38 -13.36 -6.61 -1.21
N ILE A 39 -13.29 -5.33 -0.78
CA ILE A 39 -14.39 -4.58 -0.17
C ILE A 39 -15.02 -3.65 -1.21
N LYS A 40 -16.32 -3.77 -1.42
CA LYS A 40 -17.05 -3.00 -2.44
C LYS A 40 -17.47 -1.62 -1.93
N LEU A 41 -16.50 -0.75 -1.56
CA LEU A 41 -16.76 0.64 -1.21
C LEU A 41 -16.26 1.58 -2.32
N HIS A 42 -17.07 2.60 -2.67
CA HIS A 42 -16.67 3.62 -3.65
C HIS A 42 -15.71 4.67 -3.07
N ASP A 43 -15.78 4.93 -1.76
CA ASP A 43 -14.90 5.89 -1.08
C ASP A 43 -14.36 5.30 0.22
N MET A 44 -13.22 4.59 0.13
CA MET A 44 -12.52 4.01 1.30
C MET A 44 -12.00 5.10 2.26
N ASN A 45 -11.64 6.27 1.71
CA ASN A 45 -11.08 7.40 2.46
C ASN A 45 -12.11 8.37 3.03
N CYS A 46 -13.40 8.03 3.00
CA CYS A 46 -14.40 8.88 3.63
C CYS A 46 -14.21 8.89 5.14
N GLY A 47 -14.04 10.09 5.72
CA GLY A 47 -13.90 10.26 7.17
C GLY A 47 -15.20 10.01 7.94
N LEU A 48 -16.36 10.06 7.25
CA LEU A 48 -17.64 9.79 7.89
C LEU A 48 -17.93 8.28 7.82
N LYS A 49 -17.80 7.61 8.95
CA LYS A 49 -18.10 6.19 9.10
C LYS A 49 -18.84 5.95 10.39
N ALA A 50 -19.80 5.05 10.38
CA ALA A 50 -20.52 4.58 11.56
C ALA A 50 -20.20 3.09 11.76
N TYR A 51 -19.96 2.70 13.00
CA TYR A 51 -19.54 1.37 13.39
C TYR A 51 -20.47 0.81 14.48
N ARG A 52 -20.60 -0.50 14.53
CA ARG A 52 -21.10 -1.16 15.73
C ARG A 52 -20.04 -1.08 16.84
N ASN A 53 -20.48 -1.04 18.08
CA ASN A 53 -19.56 -0.92 19.21
C ASN A 53 -18.60 -2.12 19.32
N GLU A 54 -19.08 -3.31 19.01
CA GLU A 54 -18.28 -4.54 18.99
C GLU A 54 -17.10 -4.42 18.00
N VAL A 55 -17.36 -3.91 16.80
CA VAL A 55 -16.31 -3.73 15.78
C VAL A 55 -15.15 -2.89 16.28
N ILE A 56 -15.45 -1.78 16.98
CA ILE A 56 -14.41 -0.87 17.46
C ILE A 56 -13.63 -1.49 18.62
N LYS A 57 -14.25 -2.34 19.42
CA LYS A 57 -13.60 -3.01 20.56
C LYS A 57 -12.68 -4.14 20.10
N ASP A 58 -13.02 -4.81 18.99
CA ASP A 58 -12.30 -5.99 18.50
C ASP A 58 -11.15 -5.65 17.55
N ILE A 59 -11.11 -4.42 17.01
CA ILE A 59 -10.05 -4.00 16.11
C ILE A 59 -9.10 -3.04 16.80
N GLU A 60 -7.81 -3.32 16.69
CA GLU A 60 -6.76 -2.39 17.11
C GLU A 60 -6.39 -1.46 15.96
N VAL A 61 -6.49 -0.15 16.20
CA VAL A 61 -6.18 0.89 15.21
C VAL A 61 -5.08 1.79 15.76
N TYR A 62 -3.91 1.75 15.15
CA TYR A 62 -2.79 2.60 15.51
C TYR A 62 -2.24 3.36 14.30
N GLY A 63 -1.68 4.54 14.56
CA GLY A 63 -1.10 5.39 13.54
C GLY A 63 -2.07 5.76 12.42
N GLU A 64 -1.63 5.68 11.20
CA GLU A 64 -2.41 6.02 10.00
C GLU A 64 -3.42 4.92 9.58
N MET A 65 -3.60 3.87 10.38
CA MET A 65 -4.49 2.74 10.06
C MET A 65 -5.98 3.10 10.05
N HIS A 66 -6.37 4.31 10.48
CA HIS A 66 -7.76 4.77 10.44
C HIS A 66 -8.41 4.67 9.04
N ARG A 67 -7.60 4.68 7.97
CA ARG A 67 -8.09 4.50 6.60
C ARG A 67 -8.44 3.05 6.27
N TYR A 68 -7.84 2.11 6.99
CA TYR A 68 -7.96 0.67 6.77
C TYR A 68 -8.97 -0.01 7.69
N ILE A 69 -9.69 0.74 8.53
CA ILE A 69 -10.69 0.20 9.46
C ILE A 69 -11.65 -0.78 8.77
N PRO A 70 -12.22 -0.52 7.57
CA PRO A 70 -13.09 -1.51 6.92
C PRO A 70 -12.38 -2.82 6.61
N TYR A 71 -11.09 -2.76 6.27
CA TYR A 71 -10.28 -3.94 6.00
C TYR A 71 -9.96 -4.72 7.28
N LEU A 72 -9.55 -4.02 8.36
CA LEU A 72 -9.28 -4.63 9.65
C LEU A 72 -10.55 -5.33 10.21
N ALA A 73 -11.68 -4.67 10.12
CA ALA A 73 -12.96 -5.23 10.53
C ALA A 73 -13.36 -6.48 9.71
N LYS A 74 -13.15 -6.45 8.39
CA LYS A 74 -13.37 -7.63 7.53
C LYS A 74 -12.49 -8.81 7.98
N ASN A 75 -11.23 -8.56 8.32
CA ASN A 75 -10.31 -9.59 8.82
C ASN A 75 -10.68 -10.11 10.20
N ALA A 76 -11.32 -9.29 11.03
CA ALA A 76 -11.88 -9.67 12.32
C ALA A 76 -13.23 -10.42 12.19
N GLY A 77 -13.74 -10.63 10.95
CA GLY A 77 -14.98 -11.37 10.71
C GLY A 77 -16.22 -10.50 10.46
N TYR A 78 -16.12 -9.19 10.52
CA TYR A 78 -17.22 -8.26 10.26
C TYR A 78 -17.37 -7.99 8.76
N THR A 79 -18.18 -8.77 8.09
CA THR A 79 -18.32 -8.75 6.63
C THR A 79 -19.45 -7.86 6.11
N ARG A 80 -20.39 -7.47 6.98
CA ARG A 80 -21.55 -6.65 6.61
C ARG A 80 -21.18 -5.16 6.54
N ILE A 81 -20.44 -4.82 5.49
CA ILE A 81 -19.93 -3.46 5.22
C ILE A 81 -20.73 -2.86 4.06
N THR A 82 -21.27 -1.67 4.27
CA THR A 82 -22.02 -0.94 3.24
C THR A 82 -21.64 0.54 3.21
N GLU A 83 -22.17 1.24 2.24
CA GLU A 83 -21.96 2.69 2.11
C GLU A 83 -23.29 3.42 1.90
N LYS A 84 -23.31 4.69 2.28
CA LYS A 84 -24.47 5.57 2.10
C LYS A 84 -24.01 6.88 1.45
N PRO A 85 -24.74 7.38 0.43
CA PRO A 85 -24.43 8.67 -0.16
C PRO A 85 -24.45 9.79 0.88
N THR A 86 -23.43 10.63 0.85
CA THR A 86 -23.31 11.79 1.75
C THR A 86 -23.11 13.06 0.94
N ARG A 87 -23.74 14.15 1.40
CA ARG A 87 -23.58 15.46 0.77
C ARG A 87 -22.19 16.01 1.09
N HIS A 88 -21.44 16.39 0.06
CA HIS A 88 -20.16 17.06 0.21
C HIS A 88 -20.31 18.53 -0.12
N ALA A 89 -20.22 19.39 0.88
CA ALA A 89 -20.24 20.83 0.69
C ALA A 89 -18.82 21.34 0.36
N LYS A 90 -18.74 22.34 -0.53
CA LYS A 90 -17.50 23.04 -0.83
C LYS A 90 -17.00 23.77 0.42
N ARG A 91 -15.69 23.70 0.69
CA ARG A 91 -15.10 24.41 1.83
C ARG A 91 -15.34 25.91 1.69
N LYS A 92 -15.94 26.52 2.71
CA LYS A 92 -16.23 27.96 2.70
C LYS A 92 -15.01 28.81 3.11
N PHE A 93 -14.14 28.30 3.99
CA PHE A 93 -12.99 29.00 4.54
C PHE A 93 -11.71 28.15 4.48
N GLY A 94 -10.55 28.83 4.34
CA GLY A 94 -9.23 28.21 4.37
C GLY A 94 -8.80 27.60 3.03
N LYS A 95 -7.45 27.53 2.84
CA LYS A 95 -6.81 26.88 1.68
C LYS A 95 -6.46 25.42 2.01
N SER A 96 -6.50 24.55 1.01
CA SER A 96 -6.05 23.17 1.15
C SER A 96 -4.53 23.13 1.36
N LYS A 97 -4.07 22.59 2.48
CA LYS A 97 -2.65 22.40 2.78
C LYS A 97 -2.03 21.20 2.06
N PHE A 98 -2.80 20.48 1.24
CA PHE A 98 -2.36 19.26 0.58
C PHE A 98 -1.68 19.57 -0.77
N GLY A 99 -0.34 19.47 -0.80
CA GLY A 99 0.50 19.56 -2.00
C GLY A 99 0.78 18.20 -2.67
N MET A 100 1.89 18.12 -3.41
CA MET A 100 2.41 16.91 -4.11
C MET A 100 2.60 15.70 -3.19
N ASN A 101 2.91 15.91 -1.91
CA ASN A 101 3.04 14.84 -0.90
C ASN A 101 1.81 13.93 -0.79
N ARG A 102 0.63 14.39 -1.25
CA ARG A 102 -0.58 13.57 -1.27
C ARG A 102 -0.47 12.36 -2.19
N PHE A 103 0.24 12.49 -3.32
CA PHE A 103 0.44 11.38 -4.26
C PHE A 103 1.37 10.34 -3.66
N VAL A 104 2.47 10.79 -3.07
CA VAL A 104 3.43 9.91 -2.38
C VAL A 104 2.74 9.18 -1.22
N ASN A 105 2.03 9.90 -0.36
CA ASN A 105 1.31 9.29 0.74
C ASN A 105 0.21 8.34 0.26
N GLY A 106 -0.51 8.68 -0.82
CA GLY A 106 -1.51 7.80 -1.42
C GLY A 106 -0.90 6.50 -1.97
N PHE A 107 0.27 6.58 -2.58
CA PHE A 107 1.00 5.39 -3.05
C PHE A 107 1.49 4.54 -1.87
N LEU A 108 2.10 5.15 -0.85
CA LEU A 108 2.53 4.46 0.37
C LEU A 108 1.35 3.81 1.10
N ASP A 109 0.20 4.47 1.14
CA ASP A 109 -1.03 3.92 1.70
C ASP A 109 -1.47 2.64 0.94
N LEU A 110 -1.43 2.66 -0.40
CA LEU A 110 -1.77 1.48 -1.22
C LEU A 110 -0.77 0.34 -1.02
N LEU A 111 0.52 0.67 -0.94
CA LEU A 111 1.57 -0.31 -0.68
C LEU A 111 1.39 -0.96 0.69
N SER A 112 1.12 -0.15 1.72
CA SER A 112 0.84 -0.63 3.08
C SER A 112 -0.40 -1.52 3.11
N LEU A 113 -1.46 -1.13 2.41
CA LEU A 113 -2.68 -1.90 2.31
C LEU A 113 -2.45 -3.24 1.60
N TRP A 114 -1.70 -3.23 0.50
CA TRP A 114 -1.32 -4.45 -0.21
C TRP A 114 -0.49 -5.38 0.68
N PHE A 115 0.52 -4.83 1.36
CA PHE A 115 1.35 -5.61 2.28
C PHE A 115 0.52 -6.24 3.40
N LEU A 116 -0.32 -5.45 4.07
CA LEU A 116 -1.21 -5.95 5.13
C LEU A 116 -2.21 -6.99 4.61
N SER A 117 -2.75 -6.79 3.41
CA SER A 117 -3.72 -7.74 2.83
C SER A 117 -3.10 -9.08 2.45
N THR A 118 -1.83 -9.05 2.00
CA THR A 118 -1.14 -10.24 1.51
C THR A 118 -0.35 -10.94 2.61
N PHE A 119 0.35 -10.18 3.43
CA PHE A 119 1.34 -10.69 4.39
C PHE A 119 1.01 -10.38 5.86
N GLY A 120 -0.10 -9.69 6.16
CA GLY A 120 -0.42 -9.24 7.53
C GLY A 120 -0.47 -10.37 8.57
N LYS A 121 -0.81 -11.59 8.15
CA LYS A 121 -0.79 -12.78 9.02
C LYS A 121 0.54 -13.55 9.00
N LYS A 122 1.40 -13.33 8.00
CA LYS A 122 2.67 -14.06 7.80
C LYS A 122 3.76 -13.14 7.21
N PRO A 123 4.17 -12.08 7.92
CA PRO A 123 5.18 -11.14 7.41
C PRO A 123 6.54 -11.80 7.16
N MET A 124 6.87 -12.86 7.92
CA MET A 124 8.11 -13.61 7.75
C MET A 124 8.26 -14.24 6.35
N HIS A 125 7.17 -14.60 5.68
CA HIS A 125 7.27 -15.13 4.32
C HIS A 125 7.75 -14.08 3.32
N PHE A 126 7.29 -12.84 3.44
CA PHE A 126 7.74 -11.74 2.59
C PHE A 126 9.25 -11.48 2.77
N PHE A 127 9.69 -11.31 4.00
CA PHE A 127 11.10 -11.07 4.30
C PHE A 127 11.99 -12.27 3.99
N GLY A 128 11.50 -13.47 4.21
CA GLY A 128 12.20 -14.70 3.87
C GLY A 128 12.43 -14.83 2.36
N TYR A 129 11.39 -14.67 1.54
CA TYR A 129 11.54 -14.73 0.08
C TYR A 129 12.43 -13.62 -0.47
N SER A 130 12.25 -12.38 -0.01
CA SER A 130 13.08 -11.26 -0.46
C SER A 130 14.53 -11.43 -0.03
N GLY A 131 14.79 -11.92 1.19
CA GLY A 131 16.14 -12.20 1.69
C GLY A 131 16.84 -13.30 0.90
N ILE A 132 16.17 -14.43 0.63
CA ILE A 132 16.70 -15.50 -0.19
C ILE A 132 17.01 -15.01 -1.61
N LEU A 133 16.08 -14.26 -2.23
CA LEU A 133 16.29 -13.72 -3.57
C LEU A 133 17.51 -12.80 -3.64
N THR A 134 17.63 -11.87 -2.69
CA THR A 134 18.77 -10.95 -2.60
C THR A 134 20.08 -11.70 -2.38
N PHE A 135 20.05 -12.72 -1.50
CA PHE A 135 21.22 -13.57 -1.26
C PHE A 135 21.66 -14.31 -2.52
N LEU A 136 20.71 -14.91 -3.26
CA LEU A 136 21.04 -15.62 -4.51
C LEU A 136 21.62 -14.69 -5.56
N ILE A 137 21.07 -13.49 -5.73
CA ILE A 137 21.60 -12.48 -6.66
C ILE A 137 23.04 -12.13 -6.27
N GLY A 138 23.29 -11.79 -5.02
CA GLY A 138 24.64 -11.48 -4.54
C GLY A 138 25.62 -12.64 -4.68
N PHE A 139 25.16 -13.86 -4.42
CA PHE A 139 25.97 -15.07 -4.57
C PHE A 139 26.35 -15.32 -6.03
N ILE A 140 25.39 -15.20 -6.96
CA ILE A 140 25.65 -15.34 -8.41
C ILE A 140 26.65 -14.28 -8.89
N MET A 141 26.47 -13.02 -8.47
CA MET A 141 27.39 -11.94 -8.82
C MET A 141 28.81 -12.21 -8.29
N THR A 142 28.93 -12.73 -7.07
CA THR A 142 30.23 -13.08 -6.47
C THR A 142 30.90 -14.20 -7.25
N ILE A 143 30.16 -15.26 -7.60
CA ILE A 143 30.70 -16.36 -8.42
C ILE A 143 31.19 -15.83 -9.78
N TRP A 144 30.37 -14.97 -10.41
CA TRP A 144 30.73 -14.37 -11.71
C TRP A 144 32.05 -13.62 -11.63
N ILE A 145 32.25 -12.78 -10.62
CA ILE A 145 33.48 -12.01 -10.41
C ILE A 145 34.69 -12.94 -10.19
N ILE A 146 34.50 -14.02 -9.41
CA ILE A 146 35.57 -15.02 -9.17
C ILE A 146 35.96 -15.71 -10.47
N VAL A 147 34.99 -16.19 -11.24
CA VAL A 147 35.24 -16.89 -12.51
C VAL A 147 35.93 -15.96 -13.51
N ASP A 148 35.43 -14.72 -13.67
CA ASP A 148 36.04 -13.73 -14.55
C ASP A 148 37.51 -13.46 -14.19
N LYS A 149 37.81 -13.35 -12.90
CA LYS A 149 39.18 -13.21 -12.39
C LYS A 149 40.06 -14.41 -12.74
N LEU A 150 39.57 -15.62 -12.52
CA LEU A 150 40.32 -16.86 -12.81
C LEU A 150 40.61 -17.02 -14.30
N VAL A 151 39.63 -16.69 -15.15
CA VAL A 151 39.79 -16.73 -16.61
C VAL A 151 40.81 -15.69 -17.08
N ALA A 152 40.70 -14.45 -16.58
CA ALA A 152 41.65 -13.38 -16.91
C ALA A 152 43.09 -13.77 -16.50
N GLN A 153 43.26 -14.36 -15.34
CA GLN A 153 44.56 -14.83 -14.83
C GLN A 153 45.14 -15.97 -15.69
N SER A 154 44.31 -16.94 -16.12
CA SER A 154 44.69 -18.06 -16.98
C SER A 154 45.15 -17.60 -18.36
N HIS A 155 44.56 -16.54 -18.92
CA HIS A 155 44.90 -16.02 -20.22
C HIS A 155 45.91 -14.88 -20.22
N HIS A 156 46.55 -14.58 -19.07
CA HIS A 156 47.49 -13.44 -18.89
C HIS A 156 46.94 -12.10 -19.35
N LEU A 157 45.60 -11.92 -19.27
CA LEU A 157 44.96 -10.68 -19.63
C LEU A 157 45.08 -9.65 -18.49
N PRO A 158 45.15 -8.34 -18.77
CA PRO A 158 45.16 -7.33 -17.74
C PRO A 158 43.85 -7.42 -16.94
N PHE A 159 43.96 -7.79 -15.68
CA PHE A 159 42.82 -7.88 -14.76
C PHE A 159 42.38 -6.48 -14.31
N ARG A 160 41.12 -6.18 -14.45
CA ARG A 160 40.54 -4.97 -13.87
C ARG A 160 40.28 -5.20 -12.39
N PRO A 161 40.69 -4.29 -11.50
CA PRO A 161 40.35 -4.40 -10.08
C PRO A 161 38.84 -4.46 -9.88
N VAL A 162 38.40 -5.16 -8.85
CA VAL A 162 36.94 -5.36 -8.55
C VAL A 162 36.20 -4.03 -8.45
N THR A 163 36.88 -2.98 -7.98
CA THR A 163 36.35 -1.63 -7.85
C THR A 163 36.08 -0.91 -9.17
N GLU A 164 36.65 -1.40 -10.29
CA GLU A 164 36.43 -0.84 -11.63
C GLU A 164 35.40 -1.67 -12.45
N GLN A 165 34.88 -2.74 -11.89
CA GLN A 165 33.87 -3.51 -12.56
C GLN A 165 32.49 -2.85 -12.42
N PRO A 166 31.72 -2.70 -13.52
CA PRO A 166 30.41 -2.04 -13.47
C PRO A 166 29.40 -2.75 -12.57
N LEU A 167 29.57 -4.05 -12.35
CA LEU A 167 28.76 -4.86 -11.43
C LEU A 167 28.96 -4.53 -9.93
N PHE A 168 30.07 -3.86 -9.59
CA PHE A 168 30.32 -3.46 -8.19
C PHE A 168 29.48 -2.22 -7.78
N PHE A 169 28.97 -1.46 -8.75
CA PHE A 169 28.16 -0.26 -8.51
C PHE A 169 26.65 -0.50 -8.63
N LEU A 170 26.20 -1.72 -8.83
CA LEU A 170 24.80 -2.16 -8.82
C LEU A 170 24.36 -2.65 -7.44
#